data_a0e5258286ebb8400f8028bdd67ad4f1
#
_entry.id   a0e5258286ebb8400f8028bdd67ad4f1
#
_cell.length_a   1.000
_cell.length_b   1.000
_cell.length_c   1.000
_cell.angle_alpha   90.00
_cell.angle_beta   90.00
_cell.angle_gamma   90.00
#
_symmetry.space_group_name_H-M   'P 1'
#
loop_
_entity.id
_entity.type
_entity.pdbx_description
1 polymer ?
#
loop_
_entity_poly.entity_id
_entity_poly.type
_entity_poly.pdbx_seq_one_letter_code
_entity_poly.pdbx_strand_id
1 'polypeptide(L)'
;MIVVSVFMLTMALPSFAQKFSLSTNLLDYACLGTMNLEASYSLSRRWSLVAGARYNPFTFREGNPDAQFQYRQQSYSLGARMWPWHTMSGWWFAGKVRYQEYCYGGIMSKEAEEGDRFGAGVYAGYTHMLTKHINVEFGAGLWSGMALYHRYSCPVCGVTVGAGRKFFLLPDDLMISLAYVF
;
A
#
# COMPACT_ATOMS: atom_id res chain seq x y z
N MET A 1 -16.12 -16.47 17.53
CA MET A 1 -16.09 -17.85 17.01
C MET A 1 -15.83 -17.94 15.51
N ILE A 2 -16.39 -17.06 14.65
CA ILE A 2 -16.21 -17.10 13.17
C ILE A 2 -14.74 -16.90 12.75
N VAL A 3 -14.00 -15.99 13.37
CA VAL A 3 -12.59 -15.70 13.05
C VAL A 3 -11.66 -16.90 13.32
N VAL A 4 -11.92 -17.65 14.38
CA VAL A 4 -11.13 -18.86 14.72
C VAL A 4 -11.40 -19.99 13.72
N SER A 5 -12.64 -20.12 13.23
CA SER A 5 -13.00 -21.13 12.23
C SER A 5 -12.37 -20.85 10.85
N VAL A 6 -12.23 -19.58 10.47
CA VAL A 6 -11.54 -19.19 9.22
C VAL A 6 -10.05 -19.48 9.33
N PHE A 7 -9.44 -19.25 10.50
CA PHE A 7 -8.03 -19.53 10.72
C PHE A 7 -7.71 -21.04 10.71
N MET A 8 -8.62 -21.88 11.24
CA MET A 8 -8.48 -23.34 11.21
C MET A 8 -8.69 -23.95 9.81
N LEU A 9 -9.49 -23.32 8.95
CA LEU A 9 -9.72 -23.79 7.58
C LEU A 9 -8.48 -23.61 6.69
N THR A 10 -7.62 -22.63 6.99
CA THR A 10 -6.38 -22.39 6.26
C THR A 10 -5.27 -23.39 6.56
N MET A 11 -5.36 -24.13 7.67
CA MET A 11 -4.37 -25.16 8.07
C MET A 11 -4.55 -26.50 7.36
N ALA A 12 -5.66 -26.72 6.65
CA ALA A 12 -6.01 -28.00 6.02
C ALA A 12 -5.66 -28.09 4.52
N LEU A 13 -4.92 -27.10 3.97
CA LEU A 13 -4.53 -27.13 2.56
C LEU A 13 -3.36 -28.10 2.37
N PRO A 14 -3.46 -29.05 1.41
CA PRO A 14 -2.38 -29.99 1.14
C PRO A 14 -1.12 -29.23 0.69
N SER A 15 0.04 -29.81 0.98
CA SER A 15 1.40 -29.36 0.65
C SER A 15 1.59 -29.08 -0.85
N PHE A 16 0.93 -28.05 -1.37
CA PHE A 16 1.31 -27.44 -2.64
C PHE A 16 2.50 -26.52 -2.38
N ALA A 17 3.55 -26.70 -3.17
CA ALA A 17 4.73 -25.84 -3.16
C ALA A 17 4.32 -24.37 -2.93
N GLN A 18 4.89 -23.75 -1.93
CA GLN A 18 4.67 -22.38 -1.42
C GLN A 18 4.24 -21.40 -2.55
N LYS A 19 2.93 -21.25 -2.75
CA LYS A 19 2.37 -20.47 -3.86
C LYS A 19 1.72 -19.18 -3.42
N PHE A 20 1.46 -19.03 -2.13
CA PHE A 20 0.75 -17.90 -1.58
C PHE A 20 1.58 -17.23 -0.49
N SER A 21 1.63 -15.91 -0.50
CA SER A 21 2.22 -15.13 0.59
C SER A 21 1.34 -13.96 0.99
N LEU A 22 1.40 -13.63 2.27
CA LEU A 22 0.84 -12.41 2.84
C LEU A 22 1.99 -11.59 3.42
N SER A 23 2.05 -10.33 3.07
CA SER A 23 3.08 -9.42 3.56
C SER A 23 2.50 -8.12 4.09
N THR A 24 3.22 -7.52 5.03
CA THR A 24 2.89 -6.21 5.57
C THR A 24 4.14 -5.34 5.60
N ASN A 25 4.02 -4.09 5.16
CA ASN A 25 5.11 -3.13 5.13
C ASN A 25 5.24 -2.42 6.49
N LEU A 26 6.35 -2.60 7.15
CA LEU A 26 6.63 -2.02 8.46
C LEU A 26 6.79 -0.50 8.40
N LEU A 27 7.30 0.04 7.28
CA LEU A 27 7.47 1.48 7.12
C LEU A 27 6.14 2.23 7.01
N ASP A 28 5.11 1.61 6.47
CA ASP A 28 3.77 2.22 6.41
C ASP A 28 3.20 2.45 7.82
N TYR A 29 3.47 1.56 8.79
CA TYR A 29 3.08 1.78 10.18
C TYR A 29 3.83 2.96 10.82
N ALA A 30 5.10 3.16 10.45
CA ALA A 30 5.84 4.35 10.88
C ALA A 30 5.30 5.64 10.24
N CYS A 31 4.66 5.54 9.07
CA CYS A 31 3.97 6.65 8.41
C CYS A 31 2.56 6.84 8.99
N LEU A 32 2.51 7.41 10.21
CA LEU A 32 1.28 7.78 10.91
C LEU A 32 0.29 6.62 11.11
N GLY A 33 0.81 5.39 11.30
CA GLY A 33 -0.01 4.23 11.58
C GLY A 33 -0.80 3.69 10.40
N THR A 34 -0.33 3.89 9.17
CA THR A 34 -1.00 3.36 7.97
C THR A 34 -1.01 1.82 7.98
N MET A 35 -2.18 1.25 8.13
CA MET A 35 -2.39 -0.19 8.05
C MET A 35 -2.26 -0.66 6.60
N ASN A 36 -1.60 -1.78 6.38
CA ASN A 36 -1.41 -2.31 5.04
C ASN A 36 -1.36 -3.84 5.02
N LEU A 37 -1.75 -4.41 3.89
CA LEU A 37 -1.65 -5.84 3.63
C LEU A 37 -1.46 -6.04 2.12
N GLU A 38 -0.52 -6.87 1.74
CA GLU A 38 -0.31 -7.31 0.36
C GLU A 38 -0.36 -8.84 0.30
N ALA A 39 -1.15 -9.38 -0.61
CA ALA A 39 -1.23 -10.78 -0.94
C ALA A 39 -0.51 -11.04 -2.26
N SER A 40 0.25 -12.12 -2.34
CA SER A 40 0.92 -12.55 -3.57
C SER A 40 0.63 -14.00 -3.86
N TYR A 41 0.35 -14.30 -5.13
CA TYR A 41 0.09 -15.65 -5.62
C TYR A 41 1.02 -16.00 -6.77
N SER A 42 1.78 -17.08 -6.63
CA SER A 42 2.74 -17.57 -7.62
C SER A 42 2.02 -18.28 -8.77
N LEU A 43 1.99 -17.66 -9.95
CA LEU A 43 1.43 -18.26 -11.16
C LEU A 43 2.39 -19.26 -11.82
N SER A 44 3.68 -18.96 -11.75
CA SER A 44 4.74 -19.77 -12.34
C SER A 44 6.04 -19.59 -11.56
N ARG A 45 7.10 -20.25 -12.00
CA ARG A 45 8.44 -20.13 -11.36
C ARG A 45 9.00 -18.71 -11.32
N ARG A 46 8.53 -17.82 -12.21
CA ARG A 46 9.08 -16.45 -12.38
C ARG A 46 8.02 -15.36 -12.27
N TRP A 47 6.74 -15.70 -12.16
CA TRP A 47 5.66 -14.72 -12.13
C TRP A 47 4.73 -14.93 -10.97
N SER A 48 4.41 -13.86 -10.28
CA SER A 48 3.34 -13.83 -9.27
C SER A 48 2.40 -12.66 -9.51
N LEU A 49 1.13 -12.84 -9.17
CA LEU A 49 0.17 -11.75 -9.04
C LEU A 49 0.28 -11.17 -7.64
N VAL A 50 0.08 -9.87 -7.53
CA VAL A 50 0.07 -9.16 -6.26
C VAL A 50 -1.18 -8.29 -6.16
N ALA A 51 -1.81 -8.31 -4.98
CA ALA A 51 -2.93 -7.44 -4.65
C ALA A 51 -2.69 -6.85 -3.27
N GLY A 52 -2.86 -5.55 -3.14
CA GLY A 52 -2.58 -4.84 -1.89
C GLY A 52 -3.66 -3.85 -1.52
N ALA A 53 -3.83 -3.63 -0.23
CA ALA A 53 -4.68 -2.61 0.35
C ALA A 53 -3.93 -1.83 1.42
N ARG A 54 -4.20 -0.52 1.50
CA ARG A 54 -3.71 0.38 2.55
C ARG A 54 -4.87 1.18 3.09
N TYR A 55 -4.86 1.42 4.38
CA TYR A 55 -5.90 2.18 5.06
C TYR A 55 -5.31 2.99 6.20
N ASN A 56 -5.60 4.28 6.21
CA ASN A 56 -5.27 5.18 7.30
C ASN A 56 -6.47 6.09 7.61
N PRO A 57 -7.17 5.90 8.73
CA PRO A 57 -8.32 6.70 9.11
C PRO A 57 -7.95 7.92 9.98
N PHE A 58 -6.68 8.13 10.33
CA PHE A 58 -6.32 9.00 11.44
C PHE A 58 -6.40 10.49 11.10
N THR A 59 -7.07 11.22 12.00
CA THR A 59 -7.08 12.67 12.11
C THR A 59 -6.55 13.02 13.50
N PHE A 60 -5.60 13.92 13.55
CA PHE A 60 -4.97 14.33 14.80
C PHE A 60 -5.42 15.74 15.18
N ARG A 61 -5.66 16.00 16.49
CA ARG A 61 -6.13 17.27 17.05
C ARG A 61 -7.40 17.79 16.38
N GLU A 62 -8.37 16.90 16.26
CA GLU A 62 -9.66 17.20 15.64
C GLU A 62 -10.36 18.38 16.31
N GLY A 63 -10.97 19.26 15.50
CA GLY A 63 -11.70 20.43 15.97
C GLY A 63 -10.87 21.69 16.22
N ASN A 64 -9.53 21.65 16.05
CA ASN A 64 -8.69 22.84 16.16
C ASN A 64 -8.27 23.33 14.76
N PRO A 65 -8.83 24.46 14.25
CA PRO A 65 -8.57 24.93 12.88
C PRO A 65 -7.09 25.22 12.58
N ASP A 66 -6.31 25.58 13.60
CA ASP A 66 -4.90 25.96 13.45
C ASP A 66 -3.92 24.80 13.64
N ALA A 67 -4.37 23.69 14.23
CA ALA A 67 -3.48 22.59 14.62
C ALA A 67 -3.96 21.21 14.14
N GLN A 68 -5.12 21.14 13.48
CA GLN A 68 -5.63 19.88 12.94
C GLN A 68 -4.75 19.38 11.82
N PHE A 69 -4.33 18.13 11.95
CA PHE A 69 -3.53 17.42 10.98
C PHE A 69 -4.28 16.17 10.52
N GLN A 70 -4.46 16.04 9.22
CA GLN A 70 -5.16 14.92 8.60
C GLN A 70 -4.24 14.17 7.65
N TYR A 71 -4.17 12.84 7.83
CA TYR A 71 -3.50 11.93 6.91
C TYR A 71 -4.38 10.70 6.66
N ARG A 72 -5.55 10.96 6.05
CA ARG A 72 -6.50 9.89 5.76
C ARG A 72 -6.26 9.39 4.35
N GLN A 73 -6.19 8.08 4.21
CA GLN A 73 -6.09 7.46 2.89
C GLN A 73 -6.66 6.05 2.88
N GLN A 74 -7.17 5.68 1.71
CA GLN A 74 -7.58 4.33 1.39
C GLN A 74 -7.07 4.01 -0.01
N SER A 75 -6.32 2.93 -0.19
CA SER A 75 -5.82 2.58 -1.51
C SER A 75 -5.84 1.08 -1.76
N TYR A 76 -6.04 0.75 -3.02
CA TYR A 76 -6.05 -0.62 -3.53
C TYR A 76 -5.10 -0.70 -4.71
N SER A 77 -4.32 -1.76 -4.76
CA SER A 77 -3.39 -2.02 -5.84
C SER A 77 -3.51 -3.44 -6.36
N LEU A 78 -3.29 -3.59 -7.65
CA LEU A 78 -3.24 -4.89 -8.33
C LEU A 78 -2.11 -4.87 -9.33
N GLY A 79 -1.35 -5.96 -9.43
CA GLY A 79 -0.23 -6.01 -10.35
C GLY A 79 0.36 -7.39 -10.53
N ALA A 80 1.48 -7.40 -11.25
CA ALA A 80 2.28 -8.59 -11.45
C ALA A 80 3.73 -8.32 -11.04
N ARG A 81 4.37 -9.34 -10.47
CA ARG A 81 5.77 -9.32 -10.04
C ARG A 81 6.54 -10.38 -10.81
N MET A 82 7.65 -9.99 -11.40
CA MET A 82 8.56 -10.84 -12.11
C MET A 82 9.81 -11.11 -11.28
N TRP A 83 10.22 -12.34 -11.23
CA TRP A 83 11.36 -12.85 -10.49
C TRP A 83 12.38 -13.44 -11.47
N PRO A 84 13.59 -12.89 -11.60
CA PRO A 84 14.59 -13.41 -12.53
C PRO A 84 14.96 -14.88 -12.31
N TRP A 85 14.92 -15.34 -11.05
CA TRP A 85 15.32 -16.72 -10.69
C TRP A 85 14.15 -17.57 -10.23
N HIS A 86 13.59 -17.26 -9.06
CA HIS A 86 12.51 -18.06 -8.46
C HIS A 86 11.55 -17.15 -7.71
N THR A 87 10.25 -17.46 -7.76
CA THR A 87 9.22 -16.73 -7.03
C THR A 87 9.49 -16.74 -5.52
N MET A 88 9.19 -15.60 -4.88
CA MET A 88 9.34 -15.37 -3.44
C MET A 88 10.77 -15.41 -2.91
N SER A 89 11.78 -15.29 -3.79
CA SER A 89 13.20 -15.28 -3.39
C SER A 89 14.06 -14.45 -4.32
N GLY A 90 14.98 -13.65 -3.76
CA GLY A 90 15.92 -12.83 -4.49
C GLY A 90 15.32 -11.56 -5.10
N TRP A 91 15.91 -11.08 -6.18
CA TRP A 91 15.48 -9.87 -6.87
C TRP A 91 14.11 -10.04 -7.54
N TRP A 92 13.33 -8.96 -7.55
CA TRP A 92 12.06 -8.90 -8.25
C TRP A 92 11.80 -7.50 -8.82
N PHE A 93 10.98 -7.49 -9.88
CA PHE A 93 10.47 -6.29 -10.51
C PHE A 93 8.95 -6.40 -10.60
N ALA A 94 8.23 -5.32 -10.39
CA ALA A 94 6.77 -5.35 -10.42
C ALA A 94 6.20 -4.15 -11.18
N GLY A 95 5.07 -4.39 -11.83
CA GLY A 95 4.16 -3.37 -12.32
C GLY A 95 2.84 -3.47 -11.58
N LYS A 96 2.36 -2.36 -11.01
CA LYS A 96 1.09 -2.31 -10.29
C LYS A 96 0.25 -1.15 -10.83
N VAL A 97 -1.07 -1.35 -10.92
CA VAL A 97 -2.06 -0.27 -11.01
C VAL A 97 -2.59 0.00 -9.61
N ARG A 98 -2.88 1.26 -9.31
CA ARG A 98 -3.37 1.67 -8.00
C ARG A 98 -4.46 2.72 -8.13
N TYR A 99 -5.47 2.58 -7.29
CA TYR A 99 -6.46 3.59 -6.96
C TYR A 99 -6.27 4.01 -5.51
N GLN A 100 -6.35 5.31 -5.24
CA GLN A 100 -6.23 5.87 -3.91
C GLN A 100 -7.20 7.02 -3.72
N GLU A 101 -8.00 6.94 -2.67
CA GLU A 101 -8.70 8.07 -2.07
C GLU A 101 -7.82 8.67 -0.97
N TYR A 102 -7.73 9.98 -0.91
CA TYR A 102 -6.91 10.66 0.10
C TYR A 102 -7.54 11.95 0.58
N CYS A 103 -7.26 12.28 1.83
CA CYS A 103 -7.58 13.55 2.44
C CYS A 103 -6.40 13.97 3.33
N TYR A 104 -5.60 14.89 2.83
CA TYR A 104 -4.43 15.41 3.50
C TYR A 104 -4.64 16.87 3.87
N GLY A 105 -4.35 17.25 5.12
CA GLY A 105 -4.49 18.62 5.58
C GLY A 105 -3.59 18.94 6.78
N GLY A 106 -3.12 20.16 6.86
CA GLY A 106 -2.32 20.62 8.00
C GLY A 106 -0.88 20.10 8.05
N ILE A 107 -0.37 19.47 6.98
CA ILE A 107 0.98 18.85 6.97
C ILE A 107 2.07 19.90 6.71
N MET A 108 1.95 20.64 5.61
CA MET A 108 2.92 21.67 5.19
C MET A 108 2.27 23.05 5.05
N SER A 109 0.96 23.11 4.96
CA SER A 109 0.15 24.32 4.86
C SER A 109 -1.15 24.14 5.64
N LYS A 110 -1.85 25.26 5.93
CA LYS A 110 -3.19 25.21 6.53
C LYS A 110 -4.26 24.68 5.57
N GLU A 111 -3.94 24.50 4.29
CA GLU A 111 -4.86 24.00 3.30
C GLU A 111 -5.05 22.49 3.46
N ALA A 112 -6.27 22.04 3.17
CA ALA A 112 -6.59 20.62 3.05
C ALA A 112 -6.86 20.28 1.58
N GLU A 113 -6.36 19.14 1.15
CA GLU A 113 -6.61 18.59 -0.19
C GLU A 113 -7.18 17.18 -0.04
N GLU A 114 -8.32 16.96 -0.66
CA GLU A 114 -8.93 15.64 -0.78
C GLU A 114 -9.15 15.29 -2.25
N GLY A 115 -9.20 14.02 -2.56
CA GLY A 115 -9.46 13.58 -3.92
C GLY A 115 -9.08 12.14 -4.18
N ASP A 116 -9.13 11.82 -5.46
CA ASP A 116 -8.87 10.49 -5.98
C ASP A 116 -7.61 10.52 -6.86
N ARG A 117 -6.79 9.50 -6.72
CA ARG A 117 -5.63 9.24 -7.59
C ARG A 117 -5.77 7.88 -8.24
N PHE A 118 -5.55 7.85 -9.52
CA PHE A 118 -5.47 6.62 -10.29
C PHE A 118 -4.22 6.63 -11.15
N GLY A 119 -3.47 5.54 -11.15
CA GLY A 119 -2.24 5.47 -11.91
C GLY A 119 -1.60 4.09 -11.91
N ALA A 120 -0.43 4.03 -12.54
CA ALA A 120 0.40 2.85 -12.60
C ALA A 120 1.79 3.15 -12.04
N GLY A 121 2.43 2.12 -11.50
CA GLY A 121 3.75 2.23 -10.93
C GLY A 121 4.64 1.06 -11.30
N VAL A 122 5.95 1.32 -11.25
CA VAL A 122 7.00 0.32 -11.42
C VAL A 122 7.82 0.23 -10.15
N TYR A 123 8.16 -0.98 -9.76
CA TYR A 123 8.77 -1.28 -8.47
C TYR A 123 9.91 -2.28 -8.66
N ALA A 124 10.91 -2.19 -7.83
CA ALA A 124 12.01 -3.16 -7.77
C ALA A 124 12.36 -3.43 -6.32
N GLY A 125 12.80 -4.64 -6.04
CA GLY A 125 13.18 -5.00 -4.69
C GLY A 125 13.90 -6.34 -4.60
N TYR A 126 14.16 -6.71 -3.36
CA TYR A 126 14.87 -7.92 -3.02
C TYR A 126 14.17 -8.62 -1.84
N THR A 127 13.92 -9.91 -1.97
CA THR A 127 13.36 -10.76 -0.92
C THR A 127 14.44 -11.64 -0.35
N HIS A 128 14.67 -11.52 0.96
CA HIS A 128 15.57 -12.36 1.73
C HIS A 128 14.77 -13.38 2.55
N MET A 129 15.05 -14.65 2.33
CA MET A 129 14.41 -15.75 3.07
C MET A 129 15.07 -15.88 4.44
N LEU A 130 14.35 -15.62 5.52
CA LEU A 130 14.82 -15.87 6.90
C LEU A 130 14.57 -17.32 7.30
N THR A 131 13.40 -17.84 6.97
CA THR A 131 13.01 -19.22 7.24
C THR A 131 12.22 -19.79 6.06
N LYS A 132 11.77 -21.04 6.16
CA LYS A 132 10.91 -21.66 5.14
C LYS A 132 9.60 -20.92 4.89
N HIS A 133 9.11 -20.17 5.90
CA HIS A 133 7.81 -19.51 5.86
C HIS A 133 7.89 -17.99 6.05
N ILE A 134 9.04 -17.46 6.45
CA ILE A 134 9.19 -16.03 6.76
C ILE A 134 10.26 -15.42 5.87
N ASN A 135 9.86 -14.40 5.12
CA ASN A 135 10.74 -13.60 4.28
C ASN A 135 10.72 -12.13 4.72
N VAL A 136 11.83 -11.45 4.51
CA VAL A 136 11.91 -9.99 4.58
C VAL A 136 12.09 -9.46 3.17
N GLU A 137 11.28 -8.49 2.80
CA GLU A 137 11.32 -7.85 1.50
C GLU A 137 11.76 -6.40 1.63
N PHE A 138 12.67 -5.99 0.79
CA PHE A 138 13.12 -4.60 0.63
C PHE A 138 12.77 -4.15 -0.78
N GLY A 139 12.25 -2.93 -0.91
CA GLY A 139 11.90 -2.45 -2.23
C GLY A 139 11.60 -0.96 -2.26
N ALA A 140 11.56 -0.45 -3.48
CA ALA A 140 11.14 0.91 -3.77
C ALA A 140 10.52 0.98 -5.16
N GLY A 141 9.71 2.00 -5.40
CA GLY A 141 9.08 2.20 -6.69
C GLY A 141 8.74 3.65 -6.98
N LEU A 142 8.24 3.85 -8.18
CA LEU A 142 7.69 5.11 -8.66
C LEU A 142 6.26 4.88 -9.11
N TRP A 143 5.38 5.77 -8.70
CA TRP A 143 3.97 5.74 -9.08
C TRP A 143 3.56 7.05 -9.75
N SER A 144 2.89 6.95 -10.89
CA SER A 144 2.45 8.09 -11.66
C SER A 144 1.03 7.90 -12.17
N GLY A 145 0.33 9.00 -12.40
CA GLY A 145 -1.02 8.98 -12.89
C GLY A 145 -1.71 10.33 -12.81
N MET A 146 -3.04 10.28 -12.75
CA MET A 146 -3.90 11.45 -12.65
C MET A 146 -4.52 11.54 -11.26
N ALA A 147 -4.55 12.73 -10.71
CA ALA A 147 -5.26 13.08 -9.49
C ALA A 147 -6.41 14.05 -9.81
N LEU A 148 -7.60 13.71 -9.31
CA LEU A 148 -8.75 14.61 -9.22
C LEU A 148 -8.74 15.16 -7.80
N TYR A 149 -8.69 16.47 -7.63
CA TYR A 149 -8.56 17.04 -6.29
C TYR A 149 -9.53 18.18 -6.04
N HIS A 150 -9.92 18.30 -4.79
CA HIS A 150 -10.60 19.45 -4.21
C HIS A 150 -9.72 20.01 -3.09
N ARG A 151 -9.55 21.33 -3.08
CA ARG A 151 -8.74 22.00 -2.08
C ARG A 151 -9.60 22.93 -1.24
N TYR A 152 -9.39 22.88 0.05
CA TYR A 152 -10.09 23.67 1.06
C TYR A 152 -9.12 24.60 1.77
N SER A 153 -9.62 25.74 2.21
CA SER A 153 -8.81 26.77 2.89
C SER A 153 -8.25 26.30 4.23
N CYS A 154 -8.93 25.35 4.88
CA CYS A 154 -8.44 24.68 6.10
C CYS A 154 -9.15 23.32 6.26
N PRO A 155 -8.62 22.41 7.09
CA PRO A 155 -9.20 21.07 7.31
C PRO A 155 -10.62 21.08 7.90
N VAL A 156 -11.05 22.17 8.53
CA VAL A 156 -12.34 22.29 9.24
C VAL A 156 -13.31 23.25 8.54
N CYS A 157 -12.81 24.17 7.70
CA CYS A 157 -13.58 25.31 7.20
C CYS A 157 -14.63 24.98 6.14
N GLY A 158 -14.50 23.88 5.41
CA GLY A 158 -15.41 23.50 4.32
C GLY A 158 -15.45 24.47 3.12
N VAL A 159 -14.63 25.52 3.10
CA VAL A 159 -14.60 26.50 2.02
C VAL A 159 -13.68 26.01 0.92
N THR A 160 -14.26 25.65 -0.22
CA THR A 160 -13.51 25.20 -1.40
C THR A 160 -12.74 26.37 -2.03
N VAL A 161 -11.43 26.25 -2.15
CA VAL A 161 -10.53 27.24 -2.75
C VAL A 161 -10.20 26.87 -4.19
N GLY A 162 -10.26 25.59 -4.54
CA GLY A 162 -9.97 25.13 -5.90
C GLY A 162 -10.32 23.67 -6.10
N ALA A 163 -10.55 23.31 -7.36
CA ALA A 163 -10.74 21.93 -7.78
C ALA A 163 -10.12 21.76 -9.17
N GLY A 164 -9.64 20.57 -9.47
CA GLY A 164 -9.04 20.32 -10.77
C GLY A 164 -8.49 18.93 -10.96
N ARG A 165 -7.70 18.81 -12.02
CA ARG A 165 -6.95 17.58 -12.35
C ARG A 165 -5.48 17.92 -12.41
N LYS A 166 -4.63 17.07 -11.87
CA LYS A 166 -3.18 17.19 -11.97
C LYS A 166 -2.53 15.84 -12.27
N PHE A 167 -1.48 15.88 -13.08
CA PHE A 167 -0.60 14.73 -13.22
C PHE A 167 0.33 14.68 -12.00
N PHE A 168 0.63 13.48 -11.52
CA PHE A 168 1.59 13.28 -10.45
C PHE A 168 2.62 12.20 -10.80
N LEU A 169 3.80 12.35 -10.24
CA LEU A 169 4.85 11.34 -10.19
C LEU A 169 5.41 11.36 -8.76
N LEU A 170 5.24 10.27 -8.06
CA LEU A 170 5.63 10.16 -6.65
C LEU A 170 6.55 8.96 -6.45
N PRO A 171 7.58 9.08 -5.59
CA PRO A 171 8.22 7.91 -5.03
C PRO A 171 7.19 7.15 -4.21
N ASP A 172 7.16 5.84 -4.36
CA ASP A 172 6.17 4.99 -3.73
C ASP A 172 6.78 3.66 -3.31
N ASP A 173 6.09 2.98 -2.40
CA ASP A 173 6.49 1.67 -1.89
C ASP A 173 7.97 1.60 -1.46
N LEU A 174 8.47 2.64 -0.77
CA LEU A 174 9.65 2.39 0.05
C LEU A 174 9.21 1.38 1.11
N MET A 175 9.71 0.15 0.98
CA MET A 175 9.20 -0.95 1.77
C MET A 175 10.31 -1.70 2.50
N ILE A 176 10.02 -2.00 3.75
CA ILE A 176 10.64 -3.06 4.54
C ILE A 176 9.47 -3.92 5.01
N SER A 177 9.23 -5.03 4.33
CA SER A 177 8.04 -5.85 4.57
C SER A 177 8.41 -7.18 5.19
N LEU A 178 7.55 -7.64 6.07
CA LEU A 178 7.57 -9.01 6.58
C LEU A 178 6.51 -9.81 5.80
N ALA A 179 6.95 -10.89 5.18
CA ALA A 179 6.09 -11.76 4.39
C ALA A 179 6.04 -13.17 4.99
N TYR A 180 4.84 -13.70 5.12
CA TYR A 180 4.61 -15.10 5.48
C TYR A 180 4.20 -15.88 4.23
N VAL A 181 4.91 -16.98 3.96
CA VAL A 181 4.73 -17.84 2.79
C VAL A 181 4.10 -19.17 3.22
N PHE A 182 2.98 -19.49 2.60
CA PHE A 182 2.19 -20.70 2.87
C PHE A 182 2.58 -21.84 1.96
#